data_92c0df605800ca1c5723e5866f4a4dde
#
_entry.id   92c0df605800ca1c5723e5866f4a4dde
#
_cell.length_a   1.000
_cell.length_b   1.000
_cell.length_c   1.000
_cell.angle_alpha   90.00
_cell.angle_beta   90.00
_cell.angle_gamma   90.00
#
_symmetry.space_group_name_H-M   'P 1'
#
loop_
_entity.id
_entity.type
_entity.pdbx_description
1 polymer ?
#
loop_
_entity_poly.entity_id
_entity_poly.type
_entity_poly.pdbx_seq_one_letter_code
_entity_poly.pdbx_strand_id
1 'polypeptide(L)'
;ERYNPRYSDAENAADNEWCLNRNLLEVFPSLSHSDSTLLQALQKGELLYRENQCTINHSGKKSVTNNVTFPIISRGKIIGAVELSRDVTLYEGERTAPAARPTPKRRSGTEAKWTLEDIVTQKSMERAKRAAQNDMPVLIYGETGTGKELIVSALHNAGSRKDQPFVAVNCAALPESILEGLLFGSQKGAFTGAENKKGMFAEANGGTIYLDEINSMPLLLQAKLLRVLQEKSVTPLGASKPIPLDVRIIASTNRPISEVVASGQMREDILYRLNTISIQIPPLRRRLDDIPLLAAAFVEKYSAEMGKQVAGVAPEVTAFLMNRSWRGNVRELEHVIESAMNVVEDGQTVELEHLPIYLSEVDELEEDTPEHSPREAVSLNEALAAYEKKLILAAMKASNWKIV
;
A
#
# COMPACT_ATOMS: atom_id res chain seq x y z
N GLU A 1 6.21 24.38 24.30
CA GLU A 1 6.09 23.19 23.45
C GLU A 1 5.60 23.65 22.09
N ARG A 2 6.41 23.44 21.06
CA ARG A 2 6.16 23.99 19.73
C ARG A 2 5.60 22.90 18.82
N TYR A 3 4.50 23.22 18.14
CA TYR A 3 3.83 22.33 17.22
C TYR A 3 4.32 22.54 15.79
N ASN A 4 4.66 21.46 15.09
CA ASN A 4 5.13 21.48 13.70
C ASN A 4 4.34 20.44 12.88
N PRO A 5 3.24 20.85 12.23
CA PRO A 5 2.48 19.95 11.36
C PRO A 5 3.24 19.64 10.07
N ARG A 6 3.11 18.43 9.57
CA ARG A 6 3.49 18.06 8.21
C ARG A 6 2.29 17.36 7.57
N TYR A 7 1.67 18.06 6.63
CA TYR A 7 0.58 17.52 5.81
C TYR A 7 1.04 17.39 4.36
N SER A 8 0.45 16.43 3.65
CA SER A 8 0.69 16.21 2.23
C SER A 8 -0.18 17.07 1.31
N ASP A 9 -1.21 17.76 1.83
CA ASP A 9 -2.18 18.49 1.02
C ASP A 9 -1.88 19.99 0.90
N ALA A 10 -1.87 20.50 -0.34
CA ALA A 10 -1.62 21.90 -0.65
C ALA A 10 -2.68 22.86 -0.07
N GLU A 11 -3.93 22.43 0.11
CA GLU A 11 -5.01 23.24 0.70
C GLU A 11 -4.75 23.64 2.16
N ASN A 12 -3.93 22.89 2.87
CA ASN A 12 -3.59 23.16 4.27
C ASN A 12 -2.24 23.87 4.44
N ALA A 13 -1.54 24.23 3.36
CA ALA A 13 -0.19 24.80 3.44
C ALA A 13 -0.15 26.13 4.21
N ALA A 14 -1.11 27.03 3.98
CA ALA A 14 -1.19 28.32 4.68
C ALA A 14 -1.54 28.17 6.17
N ASP A 15 -2.43 27.23 6.50
CA ASP A 15 -2.76 26.88 7.89
C ASP A 15 -1.56 26.23 8.59
N ASN A 16 -0.78 25.44 7.86
CA ASN A 16 0.44 24.81 8.37
C ASN A 16 1.53 25.82 8.70
N GLU A 17 1.74 26.84 7.87
CA GLU A 17 2.69 27.92 8.12
C GLU A 17 2.32 28.71 9.38
N TRP A 18 1.04 28.98 9.58
CA TRP A 18 0.55 29.64 10.78
C TRP A 18 0.79 28.81 12.06
N CYS A 19 0.60 27.49 11.97
CA CYS A 19 0.76 26.56 13.11
C CYS A 19 2.23 26.35 13.53
N LEU A 20 3.19 26.63 12.65
CA LEU A 20 4.61 26.36 12.90
C LEU A 20 5.13 27.11 14.14
N ASN A 21 5.75 26.37 15.06
CA ASN A 21 6.37 26.88 16.28
C ASN A 21 5.40 27.53 17.31
N ARG A 22 4.10 27.35 17.15
CA ARG A 22 3.10 27.79 18.12
C ARG A 22 2.82 26.72 19.18
N ASN A 23 2.18 27.13 20.26
CA ASN A 23 1.72 26.19 21.28
C ASN A 23 0.58 25.31 20.71
N LEU A 24 0.63 24.02 20.99
CA LEU A 24 -0.38 23.06 20.52
C LEU A 24 -1.82 23.45 20.91
N LEU A 25 -2.01 23.97 22.12
CA LEU A 25 -3.33 24.38 22.61
C LEU A 25 -3.84 25.71 22.00
N GLU A 26 -2.95 26.51 21.41
CA GLU A 26 -3.33 27.66 20.58
C GLU A 26 -3.82 27.20 19.20
N VAL A 27 -3.16 26.17 18.66
CA VAL A 27 -3.53 25.57 17.35
C VAL A 27 -4.84 24.81 17.44
N PHE A 28 -5.07 24.08 18.54
CA PHE A 28 -6.29 23.32 18.81
C PHE A 28 -6.93 23.76 20.13
N PRO A 29 -7.67 24.86 20.13
CA PRO A 29 -8.29 25.41 21.36
C PRO A 29 -9.29 24.48 22.03
N SER A 30 -9.81 23.48 21.29
CA SER A 30 -10.74 22.46 21.82
C SER A 30 -10.07 21.37 22.64
N LEU A 31 -8.71 21.28 22.61
CA LEU A 31 -7.97 20.27 23.36
C LEU A 31 -7.61 20.79 24.76
N SER A 32 -7.75 19.93 25.76
CA SER A 32 -7.15 20.14 27.08
C SER A 32 -5.82 19.39 27.19
N HIS A 33 -5.04 19.68 28.22
CA HIS A 33 -3.82 18.92 28.53
C HIS A 33 -4.08 17.42 28.74
N SER A 34 -5.25 17.07 29.29
CA SER A 34 -5.68 15.69 29.51
C SER A 34 -6.25 15.01 28.26
N ASP A 35 -6.60 15.78 27.22
CA ASP A 35 -7.18 15.22 26.00
C ASP A 35 -6.15 15.09 24.87
N SER A 36 -5.06 15.82 24.92
CA SER A 36 -4.01 15.75 23.91
C SER A 36 -3.12 14.53 24.09
N THR A 37 -3.11 13.63 23.13
CA THR A 37 -2.22 12.47 23.09
C THR A 37 -0.75 12.89 22.96
N LEU A 38 -0.43 13.99 22.26
CA LEU A 38 0.90 14.56 22.17
C LEU A 38 1.44 15.01 23.54
N LEU A 39 0.63 15.77 24.29
CA LEU A 39 1.06 16.27 25.62
C LEU A 39 1.17 15.11 26.63
N GLN A 40 0.28 14.12 26.55
CA GLN A 40 0.36 12.94 27.39
C GLN A 40 1.60 12.08 27.06
N ALA A 41 1.95 11.91 25.78
CA ALA A 41 3.15 11.19 25.36
C ALA A 41 4.44 11.88 25.84
N LEU A 42 4.46 13.22 25.87
CA LEU A 42 5.57 14.00 26.41
C LEU A 42 5.72 13.83 27.94
N GLN A 43 4.61 13.65 28.66
CA GLN A 43 4.63 13.47 30.13
C GLN A 43 4.96 12.02 30.52
N LYS A 44 4.33 11.06 29.86
CA LYS A 44 4.41 9.64 30.27
C LYS A 44 5.54 8.88 29.59
N GLY A 45 5.97 9.32 28.42
CA GLY A 45 6.98 8.61 27.64
C GLY A 45 6.47 7.29 27.02
N GLU A 46 5.16 7.16 26.87
CA GLU A 46 4.50 5.96 26.39
C GLU A 46 3.84 6.19 25.05
N LEU A 47 3.66 5.11 24.27
CA LEU A 47 2.87 5.11 23.05
C LEU A 47 1.40 5.22 23.42
N LEU A 48 0.70 6.16 22.79
CA LEU A 48 -0.71 6.41 23.01
C LEU A 48 -1.50 6.23 21.72
N TYR A 49 -2.69 5.64 21.84
CA TYR A 49 -3.64 5.48 20.74
C TYR A 49 -4.99 6.08 21.14
N ARG A 50 -5.60 6.85 20.24
CA ARG A 50 -6.93 7.44 20.46
C ARG A 50 -7.76 7.38 19.19
N GLU A 51 -8.92 6.77 19.27
CA GLU A 51 -9.91 6.72 18.18
C GLU A 51 -10.92 7.86 18.32
N ASN A 52 -11.38 8.35 17.17
CA ASN A 52 -12.47 9.34 17.06
C ASN A 52 -12.23 10.60 17.93
N GLN A 53 -10.99 11.07 17.98
CA GLN A 53 -10.69 12.32 18.69
C GLN A 53 -11.25 13.50 17.90
N CYS A 54 -12.23 14.18 18.47
CA CYS A 54 -12.81 15.38 17.88
C CYS A 54 -11.96 16.59 18.26
N THR A 55 -11.46 17.31 17.26
CA THR A 55 -10.67 18.54 17.44
C THR A 55 -11.28 19.68 16.63
N ILE A 56 -11.16 20.89 17.15
CA ILE A 56 -11.49 22.13 16.42
C ILE A 56 -10.21 22.94 16.37
N ASN A 57 -9.74 23.26 15.16
CA ASN A 57 -8.54 24.05 14.99
C ASN A 57 -8.80 25.55 15.22
N HIS A 58 -7.75 26.37 15.17
CA HIS A 58 -7.82 27.81 15.34
C HIS A 58 -8.74 28.54 14.34
N SER A 59 -8.93 27.97 13.15
CA SER A 59 -9.84 28.50 12.13
C SER A 59 -11.31 28.05 12.30
N GLY A 60 -11.61 27.27 13.35
CA GLY A 60 -12.94 26.76 13.64
C GLY A 60 -13.32 25.49 12.86
N LYS A 61 -12.41 24.91 12.08
CA LYS A 61 -12.63 23.66 11.35
C LYS A 61 -12.65 22.48 12.31
N LYS A 62 -13.76 21.76 12.33
CA LYS A 62 -13.91 20.52 13.12
C LYS A 62 -13.34 19.33 12.34
N SER A 63 -12.52 18.52 12.97
CA SER A 63 -12.04 17.26 12.43
C SER A 63 -12.17 16.14 13.47
N VAL A 64 -12.41 14.92 13.00
CA VAL A 64 -12.40 13.71 13.81
C VAL A 64 -11.29 12.82 13.30
N THR A 65 -10.35 12.49 14.18
CA THR A 65 -9.13 11.77 13.79
C THR A 65 -8.89 10.55 14.67
N ASN A 66 -8.32 9.51 14.07
CA ASN A 66 -7.70 8.40 14.79
C ASN A 66 -6.21 8.67 14.90
N ASN A 67 -5.71 8.76 16.12
CA ASN A 67 -4.36 9.22 16.42
C ASN A 67 -3.51 8.12 17.04
N VAL A 68 -2.27 8.00 16.57
CA VAL A 68 -1.22 7.19 17.19
C VAL A 68 -0.05 8.11 17.53
N THR A 69 0.32 8.21 18.80
CA THR A 69 1.33 9.14 19.28
C THR A 69 2.52 8.41 19.89
N PHE A 70 3.71 8.75 19.44
CA PHE A 70 5.00 8.17 19.86
C PHE A 70 5.85 9.23 20.56
N PRO A 71 6.44 8.93 21.74
CA PRO A 71 7.45 9.79 22.33
C PRO A 71 8.77 9.66 21.56
N ILE A 72 9.46 10.77 21.34
CA ILE A 72 10.83 10.81 20.83
C ILE A 72 11.78 10.80 22.01
N ILE A 73 12.53 9.72 22.19
CA ILE A 73 13.47 9.57 23.30
C ILE A 73 14.90 9.64 22.76
N SER A 74 15.72 10.52 23.34
CA SER A 74 17.14 10.61 23.04
C SER A 74 17.94 10.58 24.35
N ARG A 75 18.90 9.66 24.44
CA ARG A 75 19.76 9.47 25.63
C ARG A 75 18.97 9.34 26.94
N GLY A 76 17.84 8.61 26.90
CA GLY A 76 16.98 8.40 28.07
C GLY A 76 16.11 9.60 28.48
N LYS A 77 16.08 10.66 27.69
CA LYS A 77 15.22 11.84 27.93
C LYS A 77 14.21 11.98 26.80
N ILE A 78 12.98 12.31 27.14
CA ILE A 78 11.94 12.64 26.15
C ILE A 78 12.26 14.01 25.59
N ILE A 79 12.51 14.09 24.27
CA ILE A 79 12.86 15.34 23.57
C ILE A 79 11.72 15.85 22.69
N GLY A 80 10.67 15.04 22.50
CA GLY A 80 9.53 15.39 21.68
C GLY A 80 8.50 14.25 21.62
N ALA A 81 7.43 14.47 20.85
CA ALA A 81 6.48 13.45 20.48
C ALA A 81 6.05 13.64 19.01
N VAL A 82 5.71 12.55 18.34
CA VAL A 82 5.17 12.51 16.96
C VAL A 82 3.81 11.86 17.00
N GLU A 83 2.83 12.49 16.36
CA GLU A 83 1.49 11.95 16.20
C GLU A 83 1.21 11.69 14.72
N LEU A 84 0.74 10.50 14.41
CA LEU A 84 0.19 10.13 13.13
C LEU A 84 -1.34 10.17 13.25
N SER A 85 -1.97 11.09 12.52
CA SER A 85 -3.41 11.29 12.53
C SER A 85 -4.03 10.84 11.21
N ARG A 86 -5.10 10.03 11.30
CA ARG A 86 -5.95 9.70 10.16
C ARG A 86 -7.29 10.40 10.31
N ASP A 87 -7.63 11.25 9.36
CA ASP A 87 -8.94 11.93 9.34
C ASP A 87 -10.06 10.92 9.04
N VAL A 88 -11.09 10.91 9.89
CA VAL A 88 -12.29 10.07 9.79
C VAL A 88 -13.56 10.91 9.85
N THR A 89 -13.45 12.22 9.66
CA THR A 89 -14.57 13.21 9.79
C THR A 89 -15.78 12.83 8.93
N LEU A 90 -15.57 12.23 7.77
CA LEU A 90 -16.64 11.83 6.84
C LEU A 90 -17.48 10.63 7.30
N TYR A 91 -17.08 9.95 8.39
CA TYR A 91 -17.79 8.78 8.89
C TYR A 91 -18.82 9.09 9.99
N GLU A 92 -18.84 10.31 10.55
CA GLU A 92 -19.77 10.69 11.63
C GLU A 92 -21.13 11.26 11.17
N GLY A 93 -21.28 11.64 9.89
CA GLY A 93 -22.54 12.23 9.38
C GLY A 93 -23.72 11.25 9.28
N GLU A 94 -23.57 9.96 9.56
CA GLU A 94 -24.61 8.93 9.37
C GLU A 94 -24.94 8.10 10.63
N ARG A 95 -24.57 8.55 11.83
CA ARG A 95 -24.93 7.83 13.05
C ARG A 95 -26.12 8.45 13.80
N THR A 96 -27.32 8.23 13.29
CA THR A 96 -28.56 8.26 14.07
C THR A 96 -29.39 7.03 13.71
N ALA A 97 -29.24 5.96 14.45
CA ALA A 97 -30.15 4.88 14.87
C ALA A 97 -29.42 3.53 14.93
N PRO A 98 -29.70 2.62 15.87
CA PRO A 98 -29.12 1.30 15.91
C PRO A 98 -29.81 0.41 14.89
N ALA A 99 -29.32 0.41 13.67
CA ALA A 99 -29.75 -0.51 12.64
C ALA A 99 -28.50 -1.11 11.99
N ALA A 100 -28.53 -2.42 11.84
CA ALA A 100 -27.67 -3.31 11.07
C ALA A 100 -26.43 -2.64 10.43
N ARG A 101 -25.23 -3.15 10.78
CA ARG A 101 -23.94 -2.76 10.17
C ARG A 101 -24.12 -2.57 8.67
N PRO A 102 -23.83 -1.38 8.11
CA PRO A 102 -23.86 -1.23 6.68
C PRO A 102 -22.70 -2.06 6.11
N THR A 103 -23.05 -3.02 5.26
CA THR A 103 -22.18 -3.43 4.16
C THR A 103 -21.63 -2.18 3.52
N PRO A 104 -20.35 -2.15 3.08
CA PRO A 104 -19.79 -0.99 2.41
C PRO A 104 -20.69 -0.66 1.23
N LYS A 105 -21.48 0.41 1.37
CA LYS A 105 -22.26 0.94 0.27
C LYS A 105 -21.28 1.36 -0.81
N ARG A 106 -21.38 0.68 -1.95
CA ARG A 106 -20.87 1.13 -3.23
C ARG A 106 -21.01 2.65 -3.31
N ARG A 107 -19.89 3.35 -3.28
CA ARG A 107 -19.85 4.72 -3.75
C ARG A 107 -20.34 4.69 -5.20
N SER A 108 -21.49 5.29 -5.48
CA SER A 108 -21.95 5.62 -6.82
C SER A 108 -21.22 6.90 -7.27
N GLY A 109 -19.94 6.83 -7.41
CA GLY A 109 -19.14 7.68 -8.26
C GLY A 109 -18.70 6.73 -9.35
N THR A 110 -18.74 7.14 -10.59
CA THR A 110 -18.33 6.42 -11.79
C THR A 110 -17.06 5.62 -11.51
N GLU A 111 -17.22 4.40 -10.94
CA GLU A 111 -16.15 3.41 -10.92
C GLU A 111 -15.89 3.13 -12.39
N ALA A 112 -14.79 3.66 -12.92
CA ALA A 112 -14.22 3.13 -14.12
C ALA A 112 -14.27 1.62 -13.92
N LYS A 113 -15.06 0.91 -14.74
CA LYS A 113 -15.22 -0.53 -14.64
C LYS A 113 -13.93 -1.17 -15.10
N TRP A 114 -12.93 -1.15 -14.22
CA TRP A 114 -11.74 -1.95 -14.34
C TRP A 114 -12.21 -3.40 -14.34
N THR A 115 -12.23 -4.00 -15.49
CA THR A 115 -12.42 -5.43 -15.55
C THR A 115 -11.08 -6.06 -15.16
N LEU A 116 -11.13 -7.20 -14.51
CA LEU A 116 -9.94 -8.02 -14.27
C LEU A 116 -9.14 -8.26 -15.57
N GLU A 117 -9.79 -8.16 -16.73
CA GLU A 117 -9.21 -8.31 -18.06
C GLU A 117 -8.24 -7.19 -18.43
N ASP A 118 -8.44 -6.00 -17.90
CA ASP A 118 -7.62 -4.81 -18.19
C ASP A 118 -6.31 -4.77 -17.37
N ILE A 119 -6.18 -5.57 -16.31
CA ILE A 119 -5.09 -5.45 -15.33
C ILE A 119 -4.15 -6.65 -15.33
N VAL A 120 -4.57 -7.80 -15.83
CA VAL A 120 -3.85 -9.07 -15.66
C VAL A 120 -3.82 -9.90 -16.93
N THR A 121 -2.65 -10.47 -17.22
CA THR A 121 -2.54 -11.40 -18.35
C THR A 121 -3.62 -12.47 -18.27
N GLN A 122 -4.18 -12.85 -19.43
CA GLN A 122 -5.26 -13.86 -19.57
C GLN A 122 -5.05 -15.11 -18.69
N LYS A 123 -3.79 -15.57 -18.56
CA LYS A 123 -3.43 -16.74 -17.77
C LYS A 123 -3.61 -16.55 -16.26
N SER A 124 -3.25 -15.37 -15.74
CA SER A 124 -3.45 -15.06 -14.31
C SER A 124 -4.92 -14.87 -14.00
N MET A 125 -5.67 -14.31 -14.95
CA MET A 125 -7.13 -14.15 -14.88
C MET A 125 -7.88 -15.47 -14.82
N GLU A 126 -7.56 -16.42 -15.69
CA GLU A 126 -8.19 -17.74 -15.64
C GLU A 126 -7.95 -18.45 -14.31
N ARG A 127 -6.73 -18.31 -13.76
CA ARG A 127 -6.43 -18.85 -12.43
C ARG A 127 -7.23 -18.16 -11.34
N ALA A 128 -7.38 -16.84 -11.41
CA ALA A 128 -8.19 -16.06 -10.46
C ALA A 128 -9.67 -16.48 -10.54
N LYS A 129 -10.25 -16.58 -11.73
CA LYS A 129 -11.65 -17.05 -11.94
C LYS A 129 -11.89 -18.46 -11.35
N ARG A 130 -10.95 -19.40 -11.57
CA ARG A 130 -11.02 -20.75 -10.97
C ARG A 130 -10.87 -20.70 -9.45
N ALA A 131 -9.96 -19.89 -8.94
CA ALA A 131 -9.75 -19.73 -7.51
C ALA A 131 -10.96 -19.11 -6.79
N ALA A 132 -11.72 -18.24 -7.46
CA ALA A 132 -12.90 -17.62 -6.89
C ALA A 132 -14.03 -18.62 -6.56
N GLN A 133 -14.07 -19.76 -7.25
CA GLN A 133 -15.15 -20.76 -7.12
C GLN A 133 -15.01 -21.69 -5.90
N ASN A 134 -13.90 -21.61 -5.16
CA ASN A 134 -13.67 -22.45 -3.99
C ASN A 134 -13.06 -21.64 -2.83
N ASP A 135 -13.11 -22.21 -1.63
CA ASP A 135 -12.65 -21.58 -0.40
C ASP A 135 -11.18 -21.92 -0.04
N MET A 136 -10.43 -22.50 -0.99
CA MET A 136 -9.02 -22.84 -0.76
C MET A 136 -8.18 -21.58 -0.55
N PRO A 137 -7.09 -21.67 0.25
CA PRO A 137 -6.13 -20.59 0.37
C PRO A 137 -5.54 -20.22 -0.98
N VAL A 138 -5.36 -18.92 -1.21
CA VAL A 138 -4.75 -18.36 -2.43
C VAL A 138 -3.53 -17.55 -2.06
N LEU A 139 -2.40 -17.84 -2.71
CA LEU A 139 -1.19 -17.03 -2.60
C LEU A 139 -0.98 -16.26 -3.89
N ILE A 140 -0.96 -14.93 -3.79
CA ILE A 140 -0.72 -14.02 -4.91
C ILE A 140 0.71 -13.52 -4.83
N TYR A 141 1.45 -13.71 -5.91
CA TYR A 141 2.79 -13.18 -6.05
C TYR A 141 2.82 -12.10 -7.14
N GLY A 142 3.46 -10.98 -6.84
CA GLY A 142 3.72 -9.90 -7.80
C GLY A 142 4.44 -8.75 -7.12
N GLU A 143 5.27 -8.03 -7.86
CA GLU A 143 6.00 -6.88 -7.36
C GLU A 143 5.07 -5.82 -6.74
N THR A 144 5.64 -4.92 -5.94
CA THR A 144 4.89 -3.79 -5.37
C THR A 144 4.29 -2.95 -6.50
N GLY A 145 3.03 -2.52 -6.32
CA GLY A 145 2.35 -1.69 -7.32
C GLY A 145 1.77 -2.42 -8.53
N THR A 146 1.81 -3.76 -8.61
CA THR A 146 1.27 -4.53 -9.74
C THR A 146 -0.25 -4.67 -9.75
N GLY A 147 -0.95 -4.22 -8.68
CA GLY A 147 -2.41 -4.32 -8.57
C GLY A 147 -2.91 -5.58 -7.84
N LYS A 148 -2.12 -6.19 -6.95
CA LYS A 148 -2.51 -7.37 -6.16
C LYS A 148 -3.85 -7.20 -5.43
N GLU A 149 -4.07 -6.05 -4.81
CA GLU A 149 -5.28 -5.75 -4.04
C GLU A 149 -6.55 -5.78 -4.90
N LEU A 150 -6.48 -5.29 -6.14
CA LEU A 150 -7.61 -5.33 -7.08
C LEU A 150 -8.01 -6.78 -7.42
N ILE A 151 -7.02 -7.66 -7.61
CA ILE A 151 -7.28 -9.08 -7.86
C ILE A 151 -7.91 -9.75 -6.64
N VAL A 152 -7.43 -9.42 -5.44
CA VAL A 152 -8.01 -9.95 -4.20
C VAL A 152 -9.46 -9.52 -4.05
N SER A 153 -9.76 -8.24 -4.28
CA SER A 153 -11.12 -7.71 -4.25
C SER A 153 -12.03 -8.41 -5.27
N ALA A 154 -11.52 -8.62 -6.49
CA ALA A 154 -12.27 -9.33 -7.53
C ALA A 154 -12.46 -10.82 -7.21
N LEU A 155 -11.47 -11.50 -6.62
CA LEU A 155 -11.59 -12.87 -6.13
C LEU A 155 -12.68 -13.02 -5.05
N HIS A 156 -12.74 -12.06 -4.13
CA HIS A 156 -13.78 -12.04 -3.10
C HIS A 156 -15.16 -11.81 -3.72
N ASN A 157 -15.30 -10.76 -4.55
CA ASN A 157 -16.57 -10.37 -5.18
C ASN A 157 -17.13 -11.42 -6.16
N ALA A 158 -16.26 -12.22 -6.80
CA ALA A 158 -16.67 -13.33 -7.69
C ALA A 158 -16.89 -14.64 -6.93
N GLY A 159 -16.56 -14.72 -5.64
CA GLY A 159 -16.63 -15.93 -4.82
C GLY A 159 -17.98 -16.14 -4.15
N SER A 160 -18.11 -17.32 -3.50
CA SER A 160 -19.28 -17.70 -2.69
C SER A 160 -19.49 -16.80 -1.46
N ARG A 161 -18.46 -16.10 -1.02
CA ARG A 161 -18.45 -15.23 0.17
C ARG A 161 -18.52 -13.73 -0.15
N LYS A 162 -18.98 -13.35 -1.36
CA LYS A 162 -19.02 -11.96 -1.84
C LYS A 162 -19.80 -10.99 -0.95
N ASP A 163 -20.83 -11.50 -0.27
CA ASP A 163 -21.70 -10.72 0.64
C ASP A 163 -21.29 -10.88 2.12
N GLN A 164 -20.18 -11.55 2.39
CA GLN A 164 -19.65 -11.83 3.70
C GLN A 164 -18.53 -10.84 4.06
N PRO A 165 -18.10 -10.74 5.34
CA PRO A 165 -17.03 -9.84 5.75
C PRO A 165 -15.74 -10.02 4.93
N PHE A 166 -15.17 -8.92 4.49
CA PHE A 166 -13.84 -8.86 3.90
C PHE A 166 -12.93 -8.01 4.78
N VAL A 167 -11.88 -8.62 5.32
CA VAL A 167 -10.92 -7.96 6.21
C VAL A 167 -9.54 -7.99 5.57
N ALA A 168 -8.93 -6.84 5.33
CA ALA A 168 -7.59 -6.70 4.77
C ALA A 168 -6.60 -6.22 5.83
N VAL A 169 -5.41 -6.82 5.86
CA VAL A 169 -4.32 -6.50 6.78
C VAL A 169 -3.02 -6.43 6.00
N ASN A 170 -2.31 -5.31 6.13
CA ASN A 170 -0.94 -5.21 5.64
C ASN A 170 0.02 -5.60 6.76
N CYS A 171 0.78 -6.70 6.55
CA CYS A 171 1.69 -7.25 7.56
C CYS A 171 2.98 -6.44 7.73
N ALA A 172 3.31 -5.56 6.79
CA ALA A 172 4.49 -4.68 6.86
C ALA A 172 4.22 -3.35 7.58
N ALA A 173 2.96 -2.97 7.74
CA ALA A 173 2.57 -1.64 8.20
C ALA A 173 2.69 -1.43 9.72
N LEU A 174 2.80 -2.52 10.51
CA LEU A 174 2.67 -2.47 11.97
C LEU A 174 3.83 -3.19 12.69
N PRO A 175 4.26 -2.70 13.87
CA PRO A 175 5.16 -3.43 14.76
C PRO A 175 4.57 -4.79 15.17
N GLU A 176 5.45 -5.78 15.45
CA GLU A 176 5.05 -7.15 15.78
C GLU A 176 4.00 -7.27 16.87
N SER A 177 4.20 -6.58 17.99
CA SER A 177 3.29 -6.64 19.15
C SER A 177 1.89 -6.11 18.85
N ILE A 178 1.80 -5.09 17.99
CA ILE A 178 0.53 -4.51 17.56
C ILE A 178 -0.15 -5.44 16.54
N LEU A 179 0.61 -5.94 15.58
CA LEU A 179 0.11 -6.88 14.57
C LEU A 179 -0.44 -8.16 15.21
N GLU A 180 0.21 -8.66 16.26
CA GLU A 180 -0.25 -9.83 17.00
C GLU A 180 -1.62 -9.61 17.64
N GLY A 181 -1.77 -8.55 18.43
CA GLY A 181 -3.03 -8.21 19.08
C GLY A 181 -4.16 -7.92 18.09
N LEU A 182 -3.81 -7.27 16.95
CA LEU A 182 -4.75 -6.95 15.89
C LEU A 182 -5.27 -8.22 15.17
N LEU A 183 -4.36 -9.13 14.80
CA LEU A 183 -4.72 -10.36 14.08
C LEU A 183 -5.51 -11.33 14.94
N PHE A 184 -5.00 -11.64 16.14
CA PHE A 184 -5.52 -12.72 16.98
C PHE A 184 -6.49 -12.24 18.06
N GLY A 185 -6.47 -10.93 18.41
CA GLY A 185 -7.24 -10.37 19.50
C GLY A 185 -6.57 -10.51 20.86
N SER A 186 -7.13 -9.87 21.89
CA SER A 186 -6.63 -9.91 23.26
C SER A 186 -7.76 -10.03 24.27
N GLN A 187 -7.45 -10.62 25.43
CA GLN A 187 -8.28 -10.58 26.61
C GLN A 187 -7.67 -9.67 27.68
N LYS A 188 -8.53 -9.14 28.55
CA LYS A 188 -8.11 -8.34 29.70
C LYS A 188 -7.10 -9.12 30.54
N GLY A 189 -5.93 -8.50 30.79
CA GLY A 189 -4.85 -9.12 31.56
C GLY A 189 -3.82 -9.89 30.73
N ALA A 190 -3.93 -9.94 29.40
CA ALA A 190 -2.92 -10.55 28.53
C ALA A 190 -1.55 -9.84 28.60
N PHE A 191 -1.57 -8.51 28.79
CA PHE A 191 -0.42 -7.64 29.05
C PHE A 191 -0.89 -6.37 29.77
N THR A 192 0.06 -5.53 30.22
CA THR A 192 -0.27 -4.28 30.92
C THR A 192 -1.11 -3.38 30.01
N GLY A 193 -2.34 -3.05 30.45
CA GLY A 193 -3.27 -2.24 29.65
C GLY A 193 -4.12 -3.04 28.63
N ALA A 194 -4.00 -4.36 28.58
CA ALA A 194 -4.80 -5.17 27.66
C ALA A 194 -6.29 -5.12 27.99
N GLU A 195 -7.10 -4.84 27.00
CA GLU A 195 -8.55 -4.90 27.00
C GLU A 195 -9.05 -6.10 26.19
N ASN A 196 -10.33 -6.44 26.37
CA ASN A 196 -10.98 -7.44 25.52
C ASN A 196 -11.19 -6.89 24.13
N LYS A 197 -10.33 -7.28 23.19
CA LYS A 197 -10.40 -6.85 21.78
C LYS A 197 -10.55 -8.04 20.86
N LYS A 198 -11.56 -7.99 19.99
CA LYS A 198 -11.77 -9.01 18.96
C LYS A 198 -10.69 -8.86 17.89
N GLY A 199 -10.03 -9.97 17.52
CA GLY A 199 -9.03 -9.97 16.47
C GLY A 199 -9.64 -10.03 15.07
N MET A 200 -8.86 -9.63 14.05
CA MET A 200 -9.28 -9.58 12.65
C MET A 200 -9.68 -10.95 12.09
N PHE A 201 -9.03 -12.06 12.54
CA PHE A 201 -9.49 -13.41 12.18
C PHE A 201 -10.93 -13.67 12.66
N ALA A 202 -11.25 -13.26 13.87
CA ALA A 202 -12.60 -13.42 14.39
C ALA A 202 -13.60 -12.43 13.75
N GLU A 203 -13.16 -11.26 13.29
CA GLU A 203 -13.96 -10.32 12.51
C GLU A 203 -14.29 -10.84 11.11
N ALA A 204 -13.31 -11.50 10.48
CA ALA A 204 -13.45 -12.13 9.16
C ALA A 204 -14.26 -13.44 9.19
N ASN A 205 -14.73 -13.89 10.35
CA ASN A 205 -15.42 -15.17 10.48
C ASN A 205 -16.69 -15.23 9.60
N GLY A 206 -16.83 -16.29 8.82
CA GLY A 206 -17.84 -16.47 7.77
C GLY A 206 -17.44 -15.86 6.42
N GLY A 207 -16.38 -15.03 6.39
CA GLY A 207 -15.94 -14.25 5.23
C GLY A 207 -14.55 -14.58 4.73
N THR A 208 -13.81 -13.53 4.36
CA THR A 208 -12.45 -13.62 3.78
C THR A 208 -11.50 -12.70 4.54
N ILE A 209 -10.29 -13.17 4.84
CA ILE A 209 -9.18 -12.34 5.31
C ILE A 209 -8.11 -12.27 4.22
N TYR A 210 -7.62 -11.07 3.96
CA TYR A 210 -6.50 -10.80 3.07
C TYR A 210 -5.28 -10.37 3.88
N LEU A 211 -4.19 -11.11 3.76
CA LEU A 211 -2.91 -10.84 4.39
C LEU A 211 -1.93 -10.32 3.32
N ASP A 212 -1.77 -8.99 3.25
CA ASP A 212 -0.85 -8.37 2.30
C ASP A 212 0.58 -8.39 2.85
N GLU A 213 1.55 -8.60 1.97
CA GLU A 213 2.98 -8.70 2.28
C GLU A 213 3.28 -9.69 3.41
N ILE A 214 2.74 -10.91 3.30
CA ILE A 214 2.89 -11.98 4.31
C ILE A 214 4.37 -12.30 4.64
N ASN A 215 5.28 -12.07 3.68
CA ASN A 215 6.73 -12.20 3.88
C ASN A 215 7.31 -11.21 4.89
N SER A 216 6.61 -10.13 5.22
CA SER A 216 6.99 -9.15 6.25
C SER A 216 6.50 -9.53 7.65
N MET A 217 5.66 -10.57 7.76
CA MET A 217 5.17 -11.06 9.05
C MET A 217 6.31 -11.73 9.84
N PRO A 218 6.55 -11.38 11.12
CA PRO A 218 7.53 -12.03 11.97
C PRO A 218 7.33 -13.55 12.07
N LEU A 219 8.41 -14.32 12.11
CA LEU A 219 8.36 -15.79 12.12
C LEU A 219 7.55 -16.38 13.29
N LEU A 220 7.52 -15.67 14.43
CA LEU A 220 6.72 -16.07 15.59
C LEU A 220 5.21 -16.00 15.26
N LEU A 221 4.78 -14.94 14.58
CA LEU A 221 3.38 -14.76 14.18
C LEU A 221 2.99 -15.71 13.05
N GLN A 222 3.93 -16.03 12.17
CA GLN A 222 3.74 -17.08 11.16
C GLN A 222 3.43 -18.44 11.82
N ALA A 223 4.11 -18.80 12.94
CA ALA A 223 3.82 -20.04 13.66
C ALA A 223 2.39 -20.05 14.24
N LYS A 224 1.88 -18.91 14.72
CA LYS A 224 0.50 -18.77 15.18
C LYS A 224 -0.50 -18.84 14.02
N LEU A 225 -0.17 -18.20 12.90
CA LEU A 225 -0.98 -18.28 11.68
C LEU A 225 -1.08 -19.73 11.16
N LEU A 226 0.00 -20.50 11.23
CA LEU A 226 -0.01 -21.90 10.86
C LEU A 226 -1.05 -22.71 11.66
N ARG A 227 -1.16 -22.44 12.97
CA ARG A 227 -2.20 -23.09 13.80
C ARG A 227 -3.61 -22.69 13.33
N VAL A 228 -3.83 -21.41 13.03
CA VAL A 228 -5.12 -20.96 12.49
C VAL A 228 -5.48 -21.69 11.19
N LEU A 229 -4.49 -21.87 10.29
CA LEU A 229 -4.67 -22.58 9.02
C LEU A 229 -4.96 -24.08 9.21
N GLN A 230 -4.37 -24.72 10.25
CA GLN A 230 -4.50 -26.16 10.51
C GLN A 230 -5.74 -26.50 11.33
N GLU A 231 -5.94 -25.76 12.43
CA GLU A 231 -6.96 -26.04 13.43
C GLU A 231 -8.30 -25.33 13.14
N LYS A 232 -8.32 -24.41 12.18
CA LYS A 232 -9.47 -23.54 11.89
C LYS A 232 -10.04 -22.91 13.16
N SER A 233 -9.13 -22.41 14.00
CA SER A 233 -9.45 -21.75 15.25
C SER A 233 -8.43 -20.67 15.58
N VAL A 234 -8.81 -19.66 16.36
CA VAL A 234 -7.92 -18.62 16.88
C VAL A 234 -8.00 -18.57 18.39
N THR A 235 -6.84 -18.46 19.03
CA THR A 235 -6.76 -18.22 20.47
C THR A 235 -6.30 -16.79 20.72
N PRO A 236 -7.16 -15.91 21.24
CA PRO A 236 -6.77 -14.55 21.60
C PRO A 236 -5.64 -14.53 22.65
N LEU A 237 -4.85 -13.48 22.66
CA LEU A 237 -3.79 -13.28 23.66
C LEU A 237 -4.39 -13.32 25.06
N GLY A 238 -3.80 -14.09 25.96
CA GLY A 238 -4.29 -14.29 27.34
C GLY A 238 -5.50 -15.22 27.47
N ALA A 239 -6.08 -15.70 26.36
CA ALA A 239 -7.17 -16.67 26.41
C ALA A 239 -6.66 -18.10 26.48
N SER A 240 -7.40 -18.97 27.20
CA SER A 240 -7.14 -20.41 27.28
C SER A 240 -7.98 -21.23 26.29
N LYS A 241 -9.06 -20.66 25.76
CA LYS A 241 -9.99 -21.37 24.87
C LYS A 241 -9.87 -20.87 23.44
N PRO A 242 -9.69 -21.76 22.45
CA PRO A 242 -9.73 -21.39 21.04
C PRO A 242 -11.17 -21.04 20.60
N ILE A 243 -11.27 -20.13 19.66
CA ILE A 243 -12.51 -19.72 18.99
C ILE A 243 -12.51 -20.37 17.60
N PRO A 244 -13.49 -21.22 17.25
CA PRO A 244 -13.56 -21.81 15.91
C PRO A 244 -13.77 -20.73 14.85
N LEU A 245 -13.13 -20.92 13.68
CA LEU A 245 -13.15 -20.01 12.55
C LEU A 245 -13.57 -20.73 11.26
N ASP A 246 -14.43 -20.08 10.50
CA ASP A 246 -14.69 -20.40 9.10
C ASP A 246 -14.28 -19.19 8.24
N VAL A 247 -13.01 -19.10 7.86
CA VAL A 247 -12.45 -17.96 7.14
C VAL A 247 -11.67 -18.43 5.91
N ARG A 248 -11.99 -17.85 4.75
CA ARG A 248 -11.16 -17.98 3.56
C ARG A 248 -9.94 -17.09 3.69
N ILE A 249 -8.74 -17.64 3.40
CA ILE A 249 -7.50 -16.88 3.51
C ILE A 249 -6.91 -16.62 2.13
N ILE A 250 -6.64 -15.35 1.83
CA ILE A 250 -5.89 -14.91 0.67
C ILE A 250 -4.64 -14.21 1.21
N ALA A 251 -3.48 -14.56 0.70
CA ALA A 251 -2.21 -13.92 1.08
C ALA A 251 -1.49 -13.38 -0.15
N SER A 252 -0.67 -12.35 0.03
CA SER A 252 0.18 -11.85 -1.03
C SER A 252 1.63 -11.71 -0.59
N THR A 253 2.54 -11.76 -1.57
CA THR A 253 3.95 -11.43 -1.41
C THR A 253 4.41 -10.54 -2.56
N ASN A 254 5.32 -9.62 -2.27
CA ASN A 254 5.93 -8.73 -3.25
C ASN A 254 7.25 -9.25 -3.81
N ARG A 255 7.76 -10.38 -3.28
CA ARG A 255 9.01 -11.04 -3.70
C ARG A 255 8.74 -12.45 -4.24
N PRO A 256 9.61 -12.97 -5.13
CA PRO A 256 9.53 -14.36 -5.58
C PRO A 256 9.49 -15.34 -4.40
N ILE A 257 8.62 -16.35 -4.49
CA ILE A 257 8.47 -17.35 -3.42
C ILE A 257 9.81 -18.03 -3.10
N SER A 258 10.61 -18.33 -4.13
CA SER A 258 11.95 -18.92 -3.97
C SER A 258 12.90 -18.04 -3.16
N GLU A 259 12.87 -16.73 -3.35
CA GLU A 259 13.69 -15.78 -2.61
C GLU A 259 13.24 -15.63 -1.17
N VAL A 260 11.92 -15.58 -0.94
CA VAL A 260 11.35 -15.45 0.41
C VAL A 260 11.71 -16.65 1.29
N VAL A 261 11.70 -17.85 0.71
CA VAL A 261 12.12 -19.07 1.41
C VAL A 261 13.64 -19.07 1.63
N ALA A 262 14.42 -18.81 0.58
CA ALA A 262 15.88 -18.80 0.66
C ALA A 262 16.43 -17.76 1.66
N SER A 263 15.75 -16.62 1.80
CA SER A 263 16.11 -15.58 2.78
C SER A 263 15.63 -15.86 4.22
N GLY A 264 14.89 -16.95 4.45
CA GLY A 264 14.33 -17.28 5.77
C GLY A 264 13.22 -16.32 6.25
N GLN A 265 12.70 -15.48 5.40
CA GLN A 265 11.62 -14.55 5.75
C GLN A 265 10.28 -15.25 5.93
N MET A 266 10.11 -16.44 5.34
CA MET A 266 8.88 -17.22 5.43
C MET A 266 9.21 -18.67 5.75
N ARG A 267 8.44 -19.25 6.67
CA ARG A 267 8.51 -20.66 7.01
C ARG A 267 7.96 -21.50 5.86
N GLU A 268 8.63 -22.59 5.53
CA GLU A 268 8.21 -23.51 4.47
C GLU A 268 6.83 -24.14 4.74
N ASP A 269 6.54 -24.46 6.01
CA ASP A 269 5.28 -25.10 6.41
C ASP A 269 4.07 -24.18 6.16
N ILE A 270 4.22 -22.87 6.40
CA ILE A 270 3.21 -21.86 6.07
C ILE A 270 3.05 -21.73 4.56
N LEU A 271 4.16 -21.68 3.84
CA LEU A 271 4.12 -21.56 2.39
C LEU A 271 3.31 -22.70 1.77
N TYR A 272 3.58 -23.96 2.17
CA TYR A 272 2.84 -25.12 1.65
C TYR A 272 1.33 -25.04 1.96
N ARG A 273 0.94 -24.44 3.07
CA ARG A 273 -0.48 -24.29 3.43
C ARG A 273 -1.18 -23.15 2.69
N LEU A 274 -0.48 -22.04 2.47
CA LEU A 274 -1.03 -20.88 1.74
C LEU A 274 -1.01 -21.06 0.23
N ASN A 275 0.00 -21.76 -0.30
CA ASN A 275 0.23 -21.93 -1.73
C ASN A 275 -0.59 -23.08 -2.35
N THR A 276 -1.83 -23.29 -1.89
CA THR A 276 -2.73 -24.27 -2.49
C THR A 276 -3.12 -23.84 -3.90
N ILE A 277 -3.41 -22.57 -4.09
CA ILE A 277 -3.58 -21.94 -5.40
C ILE A 277 -2.61 -20.77 -5.50
N SER A 278 -1.79 -20.77 -6.55
CA SER A 278 -0.80 -19.72 -6.80
C SER A 278 -1.21 -18.87 -8.00
N ILE A 279 -1.26 -17.55 -7.81
CA ILE A 279 -1.52 -16.57 -8.86
C ILE A 279 -0.29 -15.65 -8.96
N GLN A 280 0.34 -15.65 -10.13
CA GLN A 280 1.44 -14.74 -10.41
C GLN A 280 0.94 -13.55 -11.24
N ILE A 281 1.21 -12.34 -10.77
CA ILE A 281 0.95 -11.11 -11.51
C ILE A 281 2.27 -10.63 -12.09
N PRO A 282 2.39 -10.57 -13.43
CA PRO A 282 3.62 -10.09 -14.05
C PRO A 282 3.80 -8.58 -13.78
N PRO A 283 5.05 -8.11 -13.69
CA PRO A 283 5.33 -6.69 -13.62
C PRO A 283 4.91 -5.97 -14.91
N LEU A 284 4.64 -4.65 -14.82
CA LEU A 284 4.10 -3.86 -15.94
C LEU A 284 5.01 -3.91 -17.19
N ARG A 285 6.32 -3.93 -17.02
CA ARG A 285 7.31 -4.10 -18.11
C ARG A 285 7.20 -5.40 -18.90
N ARG A 286 6.44 -6.39 -18.42
CA ARG A 286 6.13 -7.66 -19.11
C ARG A 286 4.73 -7.72 -19.70
N ARG A 287 3.98 -6.61 -19.60
CA ARG A 287 2.61 -6.45 -20.12
C ARG A 287 2.41 -5.04 -20.67
N LEU A 288 3.28 -4.66 -21.59
CA LEU A 288 3.32 -3.32 -22.17
C LEU A 288 2.00 -2.94 -22.86
N ASP A 289 1.28 -3.92 -23.39
CA ASP A 289 -0.04 -3.72 -24.03
C ASP A 289 -1.11 -3.21 -23.06
N ASP A 290 -0.93 -3.40 -21.74
CA ASP A 290 -1.84 -2.87 -20.74
C ASP A 290 -1.65 -1.37 -20.50
N ILE A 291 -0.47 -0.81 -20.82
CA ILE A 291 -0.13 0.59 -20.50
C ILE A 291 -1.09 1.59 -21.14
N PRO A 292 -1.43 1.51 -22.44
CA PRO A 292 -2.38 2.44 -23.04
C PRO A 292 -3.77 2.38 -22.39
N LEU A 293 -4.24 1.17 -22.06
CA LEU A 293 -5.53 0.95 -21.41
C LEU A 293 -5.55 1.52 -19.99
N LEU A 294 -4.49 1.27 -19.22
CA LEU A 294 -4.30 1.80 -17.88
C LEU A 294 -4.24 3.33 -17.88
N ALA A 295 -3.45 3.91 -18.79
CA ALA A 295 -3.33 5.36 -18.92
C ALA A 295 -4.68 6.02 -19.26
N ALA A 296 -5.42 5.46 -20.22
CA ALA A 296 -6.76 5.95 -20.58
C ALA A 296 -7.74 5.90 -19.40
N ALA A 297 -7.75 4.80 -18.67
CA ALA A 297 -8.62 4.65 -17.52
C ALA A 297 -8.24 5.57 -16.35
N PHE A 298 -6.95 5.84 -16.13
CA PHE A 298 -6.52 6.84 -15.16
C PHE A 298 -6.91 8.25 -15.58
N VAL A 299 -6.79 8.61 -16.86
CA VAL A 299 -7.29 9.89 -17.36
C VAL A 299 -8.79 10.03 -17.12
N GLU A 300 -9.59 9.00 -17.39
CA GLU A 300 -11.04 9.00 -17.13
C GLU A 300 -11.33 9.16 -15.63
N LYS A 301 -10.64 8.41 -14.77
CA LYS A 301 -10.77 8.50 -13.32
C LYS A 301 -10.51 9.92 -12.81
N TYR A 302 -9.36 10.48 -13.15
CA TYR A 302 -8.96 11.80 -12.66
C TYR A 302 -9.74 12.94 -13.34
N SER A 303 -10.20 12.77 -14.59
CA SER A 303 -11.15 13.69 -15.22
C SER A 303 -12.44 13.82 -14.39
N ALA A 304 -12.98 12.70 -13.94
CA ALA A 304 -14.18 12.69 -13.09
C ALA A 304 -13.92 13.27 -11.69
N GLU A 305 -12.76 12.97 -11.08
CA GLU A 305 -12.40 13.46 -9.75
C GLU A 305 -12.11 14.97 -9.73
N MET A 306 -11.44 15.48 -10.76
CA MET A 306 -11.04 16.90 -10.87
C MET A 306 -12.09 17.77 -11.59
N GLY A 307 -13.14 17.17 -12.15
CA GLY A 307 -14.17 17.89 -12.92
C GLY A 307 -13.64 18.48 -14.23
N LYS A 308 -12.56 17.92 -14.80
CA LYS A 308 -11.94 18.32 -16.06
C LYS A 308 -12.39 17.40 -17.20
N GLN A 309 -12.44 17.93 -18.43
CA GLN A 309 -12.65 17.14 -19.64
C GLN A 309 -11.32 17.04 -20.41
N VAL A 310 -10.57 15.98 -20.18
CA VAL A 310 -9.31 15.70 -20.89
C VAL A 310 -9.59 14.75 -22.03
N ALA A 311 -9.12 15.09 -23.25
CA ALA A 311 -9.44 14.33 -24.46
C ALA A 311 -8.75 12.94 -24.53
N GLY A 312 -7.74 12.70 -23.69
CA GLY A 312 -7.01 11.45 -23.63
C GLY A 312 -5.51 11.66 -23.51
N VAL A 313 -4.74 10.65 -23.93
CA VAL A 313 -3.28 10.65 -23.93
C VAL A 313 -2.77 10.72 -25.36
N ALA A 314 -1.83 11.61 -25.65
CA ALA A 314 -1.23 11.74 -26.99
C ALA A 314 -0.45 10.47 -27.39
N PRO A 315 -0.40 10.12 -28.69
CA PRO A 315 0.33 8.93 -29.15
C PRO A 315 1.80 8.93 -28.75
N GLU A 316 2.45 10.09 -28.74
CA GLU A 316 3.84 10.29 -28.34
C GLU A 316 4.06 9.97 -26.87
N VAL A 317 3.13 10.39 -26.02
CA VAL A 317 3.13 10.06 -24.58
C VAL A 317 2.93 8.55 -24.39
N THR A 318 1.98 7.96 -25.11
CA THR A 318 1.75 6.52 -25.05
C THR A 318 3.01 5.74 -25.43
N ALA A 319 3.69 6.12 -26.51
CA ALA A 319 4.94 5.50 -26.95
C ALA A 319 6.05 5.67 -25.90
N PHE A 320 6.16 6.85 -25.30
CA PHE A 320 7.09 7.14 -24.21
C PHE A 320 6.82 6.24 -22.98
N LEU A 321 5.56 6.14 -22.54
CA LEU A 321 5.18 5.32 -21.40
C LEU A 321 5.46 3.83 -21.64
N MET A 322 5.25 3.32 -22.87
CA MET A 322 5.51 1.93 -23.23
C MET A 322 7.01 1.57 -23.23
N ASN A 323 7.89 2.54 -23.38
CA ASN A 323 9.34 2.32 -23.43
C ASN A 323 10.03 2.37 -22.06
N ARG A 324 9.29 2.42 -20.96
CA ARG A 324 9.85 2.55 -19.61
C ARG A 324 9.82 1.25 -18.81
N SER A 325 10.75 1.14 -17.86
CA SER A 325 10.91 -0.05 -17.02
C SER A 325 9.85 -0.22 -15.93
N TRP A 326 9.20 0.87 -15.48
CA TRP A 326 8.15 0.90 -14.48
C TRP A 326 8.46 0.10 -13.21
N ARG A 327 9.49 0.50 -12.46
CA ARG A 327 9.90 -0.19 -11.22
C ARG A 327 8.80 -0.19 -10.15
N GLY A 328 8.00 0.88 -10.08
CA GLY A 328 6.81 0.99 -9.24
C GLY A 328 5.53 0.45 -9.88
N ASN A 329 5.63 -0.17 -11.06
CA ASN A 329 4.54 -0.81 -11.78
C ASN A 329 3.34 0.12 -12.05
N VAL A 330 2.11 -0.39 -11.85
CA VAL A 330 0.86 0.35 -12.10
C VAL A 330 0.71 1.55 -11.17
N ARG A 331 1.21 1.46 -9.92
CA ARG A 331 1.16 2.58 -8.97
C ARG A 331 2.01 3.76 -9.45
N GLU A 332 3.18 3.50 -10.02
CA GLU A 332 4.02 4.53 -10.60
C GLU A 332 3.37 5.16 -11.84
N LEU A 333 2.80 4.35 -12.73
CA LEU A 333 2.06 4.83 -13.90
C LEU A 333 0.86 5.70 -13.49
N GLU A 334 0.09 5.25 -12.49
CA GLU A 334 -1.04 6.01 -11.94
C GLU A 334 -0.60 7.38 -11.44
N HIS A 335 0.50 7.42 -10.66
CA HIS A 335 1.04 8.66 -10.10
C HIS A 335 1.55 9.63 -11.20
N VAL A 336 2.12 9.08 -12.27
CA VAL A 336 2.56 9.87 -13.44
C VAL A 336 1.37 10.51 -14.15
N ILE A 337 0.31 9.74 -14.39
CA ILE A 337 -0.91 10.26 -15.03
C ILE A 337 -1.62 11.26 -14.10
N GLU A 338 -1.74 10.97 -12.81
CA GLU A 338 -2.28 11.90 -11.82
C GLU A 338 -1.54 13.24 -11.84
N SER A 339 -0.21 13.20 -11.85
CA SER A 339 0.61 14.42 -11.94
C SER A 339 0.36 15.20 -13.23
N ALA A 340 0.29 14.52 -14.37
CA ALA A 340 -0.04 15.16 -15.66
C ALA A 340 -1.43 15.79 -15.65
N MET A 341 -2.42 15.12 -15.05
CA MET A 341 -3.79 15.63 -14.94
C MET A 341 -3.91 16.88 -14.09
N ASN A 342 -2.99 17.13 -13.15
CA ASN A 342 -2.93 18.37 -12.40
C ASN A 342 -2.48 19.58 -13.27
N VAL A 343 -1.65 19.33 -14.29
CA VAL A 343 -1.04 20.36 -15.13
C VAL A 343 -1.86 20.63 -16.39
N VAL A 344 -2.41 19.57 -17.02
CA VAL A 344 -3.19 19.70 -18.27
C VAL A 344 -4.42 20.58 -18.09
N GLU A 345 -4.69 21.46 -19.06
CA GLU A 345 -5.87 22.32 -19.06
C GLU A 345 -7.14 21.58 -19.55
N ASP A 346 -8.28 22.12 -19.20
CA ASP A 346 -9.59 21.56 -19.60
C ASP A 346 -9.74 21.57 -21.14
N GLY A 347 -10.20 20.46 -21.70
CA GLY A 347 -10.36 20.28 -23.14
C GLY A 347 -9.08 19.86 -23.90
N GLN A 348 -7.93 19.81 -23.24
CA GLN A 348 -6.67 19.40 -23.86
C GLN A 348 -6.42 17.88 -23.78
N THR A 349 -5.37 17.44 -24.46
CA THR A 349 -4.82 16.09 -24.42
C THR A 349 -3.56 16.07 -23.54
N VAL A 350 -3.29 14.99 -22.82
CA VAL A 350 -2.03 14.85 -22.09
C VAL A 350 -0.88 14.71 -23.07
N GLU A 351 0.03 15.68 -23.08
CA GLU A 351 1.25 15.75 -23.90
C GLU A 351 2.52 15.54 -23.07
N LEU A 352 3.69 15.36 -23.72
CA LEU A 352 4.96 15.09 -23.04
C LEU A 352 5.35 16.19 -22.02
N GLU A 353 5.03 17.45 -22.32
CA GLU A 353 5.28 18.60 -21.44
C GLU A 353 4.49 18.56 -20.13
N HIS A 354 3.37 17.85 -20.09
CA HIS A 354 2.55 17.68 -18.88
C HIS A 354 3.10 16.59 -17.94
N LEU A 355 4.03 15.74 -18.45
CA LEU A 355 4.61 14.67 -17.64
C LEU A 355 5.60 15.23 -16.60
N PRO A 356 5.75 14.57 -15.44
CA PRO A 356 6.73 14.96 -14.43
C PRO A 356 8.17 14.99 -14.98
N ILE A 357 8.90 16.09 -14.70
CA ILE A 357 10.26 16.34 -15.21
C ILE A 357 11.24 15.22 -14.85
N TYR A 358 11.11 14.60 -13.68
CA TYR A 358 12.00 13.51 -13.26
C TYR A 358 11.97 12.29 -14.21
N LEU A 359 10.91 12.15 -15.01
CA LEU A 359 10.83 11.07 -15.99
C LEU A 359 11.86 11.24 -17.15
N SER A 360 12.17 12.47 -17.52
CA SER A 360 13.20 12.74 -18.54
C SER A 360 14.62 12.57 -18.00
N GLU A 361 14.84 12.83 -16.70
CA GLU A 361 16.16 12.75 -16.07
C GLU A 361 16.59 11.30 -15.76
N VAL A 362 15.65 10.41 -15.49
CA VAL A 362 15.95 9.00 -15.15
C VAL A 362 16.42 8.20 -16.36
N ASP A 363 15.94 8.53 -17.56
CA ASP A 363 16.37 7.83 -18.79
C ASP A 363 17.86 8.10 -19.13
N GLU A 364 18.41 9.26 -18.72
CA GLU A 364 19.84 9.55 -18.91
C GLU A 364 20.75 8.72 -17.96
N LEU A 365 20.19 8.26 -16.81
CA LEU A 365 20.93 7.46 -15.83
C LEU A 365 20.78 5.94 -16.06
N GLU A 366 19.76 5.49 -16.79
CA GLU A 366 19.52 4.06 -17.03
C GLU A 366 20.32 3.48 -18.22
N GLU A 367 20.90 4.31 -19.09
CA GLU A 367 21.80 3.82 -20.16
C GLU A 367 23.13 3.22 -19.64
N ASP A 368 23.45 3.38 -18.35
CA ASP A 368 24.76 2.99 -17.79
C ASP A 368 24.76 1.76 -16.86
N THR A 369 23.65 1.06 -16.67
CA THR A 369 23.68 -0.24 -15.95
C THR A 369 23.27 -1.38 -16.88
N PRO A 370 24.24 -2.17 -17.40
CA PRO A 370 23.90 -3.41 -18.09
C PRO A 370 23.25 -4.38 -17.08
N GLU A 371 22.00 -4.77 -17.33
CA GLU A 371 21.39 -5.94 -16.68
C GLU A 371 22.28 -7.16 -16.94
N HIS A 372 23.09 -7.51 -15.97
CA HIS A 372 23.77 -8.80 -15.95
C HIS A 372 22.77 -9.86 -15.48
N SER A 373 22.00 -10.42 -16.43
CA SER A 373 21.60 -11.81 -16.31
C SER A 373 22.88 -12.66 -16.16
N PRO A 374 22.93 -13.66 -15.27
CA PRO A 374 24.01 -14.62 -15.27
C PRO A 374 23.85 -15.54 -16.50
N ARG A 375 24.26 -15.08 -17.65
CA ARG A 375 24.48 -15.89 -18.85
C ARG A 375 25.98 -15.99 -19.03
N GLU A 376 26.49 -17.21 -18.81
CA GLU A 376 27.82 -17.69 -19.09
C GLU A 376 28.98 -16.91 -18.45
N ALA A 377 29.82 -17.62 -17.71
CA ALA A 377 31.00 -17.08 -17.08
C ALA A 377 31.97 -16.53 -18.13
N VAL A 378 31.73 -15.28 -18.53
CA VAL A 378 32.67 -14.53 -19.37
C VAL A 378 33.88 -14.20 -18.51
N SER A 379 35.07 -14.48 -18.98
CA SER A 379 36.28 -14.15 -18.24
C SER A 379 36.38 -12.64 -18.02
N LEU A 380 37.01 -12.20 -16.93
CA LEU A 380 37.23 -10.77 -16.64
C LEU A 380 37.87 -10.04 -17.82
N ASN A 381 38.76 -10.72 -18.55
CA ASN A 381 39.44 -10.17 -19.73
C ASN A 381 38.46 -9.90 -20.90
N GLU A 382 37.47 -10.78 -21.11
CA GLU A 382 36.45 -10.58 -22.15
C GLU A 382 35.48 -9.47 -21.77
N ALA A 383 35.13 -9.35 -20.51
CA ALA A 383 34.29 -8.26 -20.01
C ALA A 383 35.01 -6.90 -20.13
N LEU A 384 36.31 -6.83 -19.78
CA LEU A 384 37.12 -5.64 -19.94
C LEU A 384 37.26 -5.22 -21.42
N ALA A 385 37.53 -6.18 -22.32
CA ALA A 385 37.65 -5.91 -23.75
C ALA A 385 36.33 -5.41 -24.37
N ALA A 386 35.18 -5.95 -23.92
CA ALA A 386 33.88 -5.47 -24.36
C ALA A 386 33.56 -4.04 -23.86
N TYR A 387 33.94 -3.72 -22.65
CA TYR A 387 33.78 -2.37 -22.07
C TYR A 387 34.69 -1.36 -22.74
N GLU A 388 35.96 -1.71 -22.99
CA GLU A 388 36.94 -0.89 -23.68
C GLU A 388 36.49 -0.57 -25.12
N LYS A 389 35.96 -1.56 -25.84
CA LYS A 389 35.38 -1.39 -27.18
C LYS A 389 34.19 -0.42 -27.16
N LYS A 390 33.31 -0.51 -26.13
CA LYS A 390 32.16 0.39 -25.97
C LYS A 390 32.61 1.83 -25.74
N LEU A 391 33.61 2.06 -24.89
CA LEU A 391 34.17 3.39 -24.61
C LEU A 391 34.83 3.99 -25.86
N ILE A 392 35.61 3.21 -26.62
CA ILE A 392 36.25 3.65 -27.87
C ILE A 392 35.17 4.05 -28.88
N LEU A 393 34.12 3.25 -29.06
CA LEU A 393 33.04 3.56 -30.00
C LEU A 393 32.27 4.82 -29.59
N ALA A 394 32.02 5.02 -28.30
CA ALA A 394 31.39 6.23 -27.78
C ALA A 394 32.25 7.47 -28.03
N ALA A 395 33.53 7.41 -27.73
CA ALA A 395 34.47 8.49 -27.99
C ALA A 395 34.61 8.81 -29.49
N MET A 396 34.63 7.80 -30.35
CA MET A 396 34.68 7.96 -31.81
C MET A 396 33.39 8.60 -32.36
N LYS A 397 32.24 8.23 -31.85
CA LYS A 397 30.94 8.88 -32.17
C LYS A 397 30.93 10.34 -31.71
N ALA A 398 31.37 10.63 -30.50
CA ALA A 398 31.42 12.00 -29.94
C ALA A 398 32.39 12.90 -30.73
N SER A 399 33.48 12.34 -31.30
CA SER A 399 34.45 13.06 -32.11
C SER A 399 34.11 13.08 -33.62
N ASN A 400 32.89 12.69 -34.01
CA ASN A 400 32.49 12.57 -35.44
C ASN A 400 33.50 11.78 -36.30
N TRP A 401 34.04 10.68 -35.76
CA TRP A 401 35.00 9.80 -36.42
C TRP A 401 36.32 10.50 -36.82
N LYS A 402 36.63 11.67 -36.22
CA LYS A 402 37.93 12.31 -36.44
C LYS A 402 38.96 11.72 -35.46
N ILE A 403 39.88 10.93 -35.97
CA ILE A 403 41.07 10.48 -35.25
C ILE A 403 42.10 11.63 -35.34
N VAL A 404 42.48 12.17 -34.17
CA VAL A 404 43.58 13.14 -34.07
C VAL A 404 44.87 12.40 -33.82
#